data_f101bd85c5aba2b8fd1962a1cb138825
#
_entry.id   f101bd85c5aba2b8fd1962a1cb138825
#
_cell.length_a   1.000
_cell.length_b   1.000
_cell.length_c   1.000
_cell.angle_alpha   90.00
_cell.angle_beta   90.00
_cell.angle_gamma   90.00
#
_symmetry.space_group_name_H-M   'P 1'
#
loop_
_entity.id
_entity.type
_entity.pdbx_description
1 polymer ?
#
loop_
_entity_poly.entity_id
_entity_poly.type
_entity_poly.pdbx_seq_one_letter_code
_entity_poly.pdbx_strand_id
1 'polypeptide(L)'
;YRGLTQDSDPLSTWTTKVQRTKAGGGYHQWHYEDGQFLYRDRVLAWMVYLNDIPTDNGGGTDFLHQKLTLQPKEGTIVLWPASYTHVHRGGFLTGEIPKFIATGWFIREPGQSIREVL
;
A
#
# COMPACT_ATOMS: atom_id res chain seq x y z
N TYR A 1 -16.82 -10.76 -1.39
CA TYR A 1 -17.54 -10.71 -0.11
C TYR A 1 -18.80 -9.84 -0.26
N ARG A 2 -19.91 -10.51 -0.65
CA ARG A 2 -21.14 -9.81 -1.05
C ARG A 2 -21.81 -8.97 0.05
N GLY A 3 -21.45 -9.15 1.31
CA GLY A 3 -22.05 -8.40 2.41
C GLY A 3 -21.40 -7.07 2.73
N LEU A 4 -20.22 -6.81 2.19
CA LEU A 4 -19.44 -5.59 2.48
C LEU A 4 -19.37 -4.63 1.30
N THR A 5 -19.54 -5.12 0.10
CA THR A 5 -19.64 -4.28 -1.09
C THR A 5 -21.07 -4.33 -1.58
N GLN A 6 -21.78 -3.26 -1.44
CA GLN A 6 -23.05 -3.12 -2.14
C GLN A 6 -22.75 -3.22 -3.65
N ASP A 7 -23.63 -3.83 -4.39
CA ASP A 7 -23.48 -4.05 -5.84
C ASP A 7 -23.21 -2.77 -6.65
N SER A 8 -23.30 -1.64 -5.99
CA SER A 8 -23.20 -0.31 -6.57
C SER A 8 -21.83 0.36 -6.44
N ASP A 9 -20.87 -0.24 -5.72
CA ASP A 9 -19.56 0.40 -5.46
C ASP A 9 -18.42 -0.38 -6.12
N PRO A 10 -18.26 -0.30 -7.46
CA PRO A 10 -17.14 -0.95 -8.10
C PRO A 10 -15.82 -0.32 -7.69
N LEU A 11 -14.86 -1.17 -7.39
CA LEU A 11 -13.48 -0.76 -7.19
C LEU A 11 -12.70 -1.02 -8.48
N SER A 12 -11.82 -0.09 -8.83
CA SER A 12 -10.87 -0.29 -9.90
C SER A 12 -9.45 -0.08 -9.39
N THR A 13 -8.50 -0.69 -10.07
CA THR A 13 -7.09 -0.45 -9.77
C THR A 13 -6.67 0.88 -10.36
N TRP A 14 -5.90 1.62 -9.59
CA TRP A 14 -5.33 2.88 -10.02
C TRP A 14 -3.83 2.82 -9.89
N THR A 15 -3.13 3.04 -10.99
CA THR A 15 -1.68 3.14 -11.05
C THR A 15 -0.96 1.91 -10.47
N THR A 16 -0.04 1.38 -11.21
CA THR A 16 0.94 0.40 -10.73
C THR A 16 2.32 1.03 -10.79
N LYS A 17 3.02 1.03 -9.66
CA LYS A 17 4.39 1.51 -9.57
C LYS A 17 5.30 0.33 -9.28
N VAL A 18 6.43 0.27 -9.97
CA VAL A 18 7.54 -0.59 -9.59
C VAL A 18 8.61 0.28 -8.99
N GLN A 19 9.01 -0.01 -7.77
CA GLN A 19 9.95 0.80 -7.01
C GLN A 19 11.18 -0.01 -6.65
N ARG A 20 12.33 0.62 -6.81
CA ARG A 20 13.61 0.11 -6.33
C ARG A 20 14.09 0.98 -5.19
N THR A 21 14.41 0.36 -4.07
CA THR A 21 15.02 1.03 -2.92
C THR A 21 16.45 0.54 -2.78
N LYS A 22 17.39 1.48 -2.76
CA LYS A 22 18.81 1.21 -2.54
C LYS A 22 19.16 1.23 -1.06
N ALA A 23 20.33 0.74 -0.71
CA ALA A 23 20.87 0.84 0.64
C ALA A 23 20.77 2.28 1.17
N GLY A 24 20.34 2.44 2.41
CA GLY A 24 20.07 3.74 3.03
C GLY A 24 18.74 4.37 2.65
N GLY A 25 18.04 3.82 1.66
CA GLY A 25 16.73 4.29 1.24
C GLY A 25 15.58 3.71 2.05
N GLY A 26 14.40 4.22 1.78
CA GLY A 26 13.13 3.81 2.38
C GLY A 26 12.20 5.01 2.51
N TYR A 27 10.94 4.75 2.68
CA TYR A 27 9.95 5.79 2.97
C TYR A 27 9.66 5.79 4.47
N HIS A 28 10.40 6.57 5.21
CA HIS A 28 10.49 6.48 6.67
C HIS A 28 9.41 7.22 7.43
N GLN A 29 8.64 8.06 6.77
CA GLN A 29 7.57 8.81 7.40
C GLN A 29 6.35 7.92 7.61
N TRP A 30 5.79 7.98 8.82
CA TRP A 30 4.51 7.39 9.09
C TRP A 30 3.43 8.09 8.26
N HIS A 31 2.65 7.32 7.53
CA HIS A 31 1.62 7.85 6.65
C HIS A 31 0.47 6.87 6.45
N TYR A 32 -0.61 7.37 5.89
CA TYR A 32 -1.71 6.57 5.35
C TYR A 32 -2.09 7.13 3.97
N GLU A 33 -2.93 6.41 3.21
CA GLU A 33 -3.00 6.61 1.77
C GLU A 33 -4.07 7.59 1.30
N ASP A 34 -5.14 7.79 2.09
CA ASP A 34 -6.28 8.62 1.71
C ASP A 34 -6.30 10.00 2.38
N GLY A 35 -5.21 10.38 3.03
CA GLY A 35 -5.14 11.58 3.87
C GLY A 35 -5.15 12.91 3.15
N GLN A 36 -4.98 12.92 1.85
CA GLN A 36 -4.98 14.13 1.03
C GLN A 36 -6.22 14.19 0.16
N PHE A 37 -6.68 15.39 -0.13
CA PHE A 37 -7.88 15.60 -0.95
C PHE A 37 -7.84 14.84 -2.28
N LEU A 38 -6.70 14.83 -2.96
CA LEU A 38 -6.54 14.15 -4.25
C LEU A 38 -6.59 12.63 -4.15
N TYR A 39 -6.41 12.06 -2.95
CA TYR A 39 -6.29 10.63 -2.73
C TYR A 39 -7.42 10.04 -1.89
N ARG A 40 -8.46 10.83 -1.63
CA ARG A 40 -9.61 10.41 -0.81
C ARG A 40 -10.39 9.22 -1.38
N ASP A 41 -10.24 8.96 -2.68
CA ASP A 41 -10.92 7.83 -3.34
C ASP A 41 -10.18 6.50 -3.18
N ARG A 42 -9.00 6.50 -2.59
CA ARG A 42 -8.25 5.29 -2.28
C ARG A 42 -8.93 4.51 -1.19
N VAL A 43 -9.23 3.24 -1.45
CA VAL A 43 -9.92 2.35 -0.50
C VAL A 43 -8.96 1.35 0.09
N LEU A 44 -8.17 0.70 -0.75
CA LEU A 44 -7.17 -0.28 -0.35
C LEU A 44 -5.84 0.07 -1.00
N ALA A 45 -4.77 -0.14 -0.27
CA ALA A 45 -3.44 -0.21 -0.84
C ALA A 45 -3.06 -1.67 -1.05
N TRP A 46 -2.27 -1.94 -2.08
CA TRP A 46 -1.69 -3.25 -2.31
C TRP A 46 -0.21 -3.13 -2.62
N MET A 47 0.53 -4.16 -2.27
CA MET A 47 1.96 -4.23 -2.51
C MET A 47 2.36 -5.69 -2.74
N VAL A 48 3.28 -5.89 -3.66
CA VAL A 48 3.91 -7.19 -3.89
C VAL A 48 5.41 -7.03 -3.68
N TYR A 49 5.99 -7.84 -2.83
CA TYR A 49 7.44 -7.94 -2.72
C TYR A 49 7.98 -8.73 -3.90
N LEU A 50 8.92 -8.15 -4.63
CA LEU A 50 9.49 -8.75 -5.84
C LEU A 50 10.80 -9.48 -5.59
N ASN A 51 11.36 -9.35 -4.39
CA ASN A 51 12.53 -10.12 -3.97
C ASN A 51 12.55 -10.32 -2.45
N ASP A 52 13.39 -11.25 -2.02
CA ASP A 52 13.63 -11.50 -0.60
C ASP A 52 14.61 -10.47 -0.03
N ILE A 53 14.31 -9.98 1.17
CA ILE A 53 15.24 -9.17 1.95
C ILE A 53 15.43 -9.85 3.31
N PRO A 54 16.63 -10.27 3.67
CA PRO A 54 16.91 -10.83 4.98
C PRO A 54 16.64 -9.83 6.10
N THR A 55 16.24 -10.30 7.28
CA THR A 55 15.90 -9.43 8.41
C THR A 55 17.01 -8.50 8.85
N ASP A 56 18.27 -8.94 8.75
CA ASP A 56 19.44 -8.13 9.08
C ASP A 56 19.72 -7.03 8.06
N ASN A 57 19.04 -7.04 6.92
CA ASN A 57 19.18 -6.07 5.85
C ASN A 57 18.19 -4.91 5.96
N GLY A 58 17.29 -4.94 6.93
CA GLY A 58 16.23 -3.95 7.07
C GLY A 58 15.17 -4.04 5.99
N GLY A 59 14.57 -2.93 5.63
CA GLY A 59 13.65 -2.83 4.51
C GLY A 59 12.25 -3.37 4.74
N GLY A 60 11.88 -3.69 5.98
CA GLY A 60 10.54 -4.12 6.32
C GLY A 60 9.50 -3.04 6.15
N THR A 61 8.23 -3.43 6.12
CA THR A 61 7.10 -2.51 6.17
C THR A 61 6.49 -2.55 7.56
N ASP A 62 6.50 -1.41 8.24
CA ASP A 62 6.01 -1.27 9.61
C ASP A 62 4.58 -0.74 9.60
N PHE A 63 3.70 -1.40 10.34
CA PHE A 63 2.34 -0.95 10.64
C PHE A 63 2.26 -0.52 12.09
N LEU A 64 2.02 0.77 12.33
CA LEU A 64 2.12 1.40 13.65
C LEU A 64 1.13 0.82 14.66
N HIS A 65 -0.15 0.88 14.34
CA HIS A 65 -1.20 0.48 15.27
C HIS A 65 -1.31 -1.03 15.44
N GLN A 66 -0.99 -1.78 14.41
CA GLN A 66 -0.98 -3.23 14.45
C GLN A 66 0.29 -3.78 15.10
N LYS A 67 1.30 -2.94 15.33
CA LYS A 67 2.61 -3.33 15.89
C LYS A 67 3.23 -4.49 15.12
N LEU A 68 3.20 -4.38 13.81
CA LEU A 68 3.61 -5.43 12.89
C LEU A 68 4.67 -4.90 11.93
N THR A 69 5.73 -5.66 11.74
CA THR A 69 6.70 -5.46 10.68
C THR A 69 6.66 -6.65 9.74
N LEU A 70 6.46 -6.39 8.46
CA LEU A 70 6.51 -7.40 7.41
C LEU A 70 7.86 -7.33 6.73
N GLN A 71 8.60 -8.43 6.79
CA GLN A 71 9.88 -8.54 6.07
C GLN A 71 9.61 -9.00 4.65
N PRO A 72 10.25 -8.37 3.64
CA PRO A 72 10.03 -8.72 2.25
C PRO A 72 10.36 -10.17 1.94
N LYS A 73 9.40 -10.88 1.38
CA LYS A 73 9.55 -12.22 0.81
C LYS A 73 8.93 -12.22 -0.57
N GLU A 74 9.70 -12.66 -1.55
CA GLU A 74 9.28 -12.67 -2.95
C GLU A 74 7.92 -13.34 -3.14
N GLY A 75 7.05 -12.68 -3.89
CA GLY A 75 5.72 -13.16 -4.19
C GLY A 75 4.67 -12.90 -3.12
N THR A 76 5.04 -12.34 -1.97
CA THR A 76 4.07 -11.97 -0.92
C THR A 76 3.29 -10.75 -1.37
N ILE A 77 1.98 -10.88 -1.35
CA ILE A 77 1.03 -9.80 -1.63
C ILE A 77 0.49 -9.29 -0.29
N VAL A 78 0.53 -7.99 -0.09
CA VAL A 78 0.00 -7.33 1.10
C VAL A 78 -1.12 -6.38 0.68
N LEU A 79 -2.24 -6.46 1.36
CA LEU A 79 -3.39 -5.59 1.15
C LEU A 79 -3.75 -4.95 2.48
N TRP A 80 -4.02 -3.65 2.49
CA TRP A 80 -4.48 -2.96 3.70
C TRP A 80 -5.39 -1.79 3.35
N PRO A 81 -6.31 -1.43 4.28
CA PRO A 81 -7.14 -0.24 4.11
C PRO A 81 -6.30 1.01 3.95
N ALA A 82 -6.72 1.90 3.06
CA ALA A 82 -6.01 3.15 2.77
C ALA A 82 -6.15 4.20 3.88
N SER A 83 -6.98 3.95 4.87
CA SER A 83 -7.35 4.93 5.89
C SER A 83 -6.33 5.03 7.05
N TYR A 84 -6.58 5.99 7.94
CA TYR A 84 -5.76 6.26 9.13
C TYR A 84 -5.65 5.08 10.11
N THR A 85 -6.46 4.05 9.96
CA THR A 85 -6.35 2.82 10.77
C THR A 85 -5.08 2.03 10.48
N HIS A 86 -4.47 2.23 9.31
CA HIS A 86 -3.30 1.49 8.85
C HIS A 86 -2.14 2.42 8.51
N VAL A 87 -1.77 3.24 9.49
CA VAL A 87 -0.57 4.07 9.40
C VAL A 87 0.66 3.17 9.32
N HIS A 88 1.49 3.40 8.32
CA HIS A 88 2.63 2.54 8.01
C HIS A 88 3.81 3.34 7.47
N ARG A 89 4.95 2.66 7.36
CA ARG A 89 6.17 3.20 6.75
C ARG A 89 7.03 2.09 6.16
N GLY A 90 7.89 2.46 5.22
CA GLY A 90 8.99 1.61 4.79
C GLY A 90 10.21 1.83 5.67
N GLY A 91 10.74 0.78 6.28
CA GLY A 91 11.94 0.85 7.08
C GLY A 91 13.21 1.09 6.26
N PHE A 92 14.27 1.57 6.90
CA PHE A 92 15.56 1.73 6.26
C PHE A 92 16.09 0.41 5.72
N LEU A 93 16.60 0.45 4.52
CA LEU A 93 17.36 -0.65 3.94
C LEU A 93 18.82 -0.49 4.39
N THR A 94 19.23 -1.27 5.37
CA THR A 94 20.55 -1.15 5.99
C THR A 94 21.62 -1.98 5.32
N GLY A 95 21.23 -3.05 4.63
CA GLY A 95 22.15 -3.88 3.87
C GLY A 95 22.26 -3.47 2.42
N GLU A 96 23.01 -4.23 1.64
CA GLU A 96 23.33 -3.89 0.25
C GLU A 96 22.34 -4.45 -0.77
N ILE A 97 21.47 -5.39 -0.37
CA ILE A 97 20.49 -5.98 -1.27
C ILE A 97 19.39 -4.96 -1.55
N PRO A 98 19.21 -4.53 -2.80
CA PRO A 98 18.16 -3.58 -3.13
C PRO A 98 16.79 -4.24 -2.99
N LYS A 99 15.81 -3.46 -2.55
CA LYS A 99 14.43 -3.90 -2.40
C LYS A 99 13.63 -3.49 -3.63
N PHE A 100 12.88 -4.44 -4.16
CA PHE A 100 11.96 -4.20 -5.28
C PHE A 100 10.54 -4.51 -4.85
N ILE A 101 9.63 -3.60 -5.14
CA ILE A 101 8.20 -3.79 -4.90
C ILE A 101 7.39 -3.34 -6.11
N ALA A 102 6.24 -3.96 -6.30
CA ALA A 102 5.16 -3.40 -7.09
C ALA A 102 4.07 -2.93 -6.12
N THR A 103 3.47 -1.78 -6.36
CA THR A 103 2.46 -1.22 -5.47
C THR A 103 1.43 -0.41 -6.24
N GLY A 104 0.27 -0.28 -5.66
CA GLY A 104 -0.83 0.49 -6.22
C GLY A 104 -2.00 0.59 -5.25
N TRP A 105 -3.13 1.02 -5.78
CA TRP A 105 -4.33 1.25 -4.98
C TRP A 105 -5.56 0.73 -5.70
N PHE A 106 -6.54 0.31 -4.91
CA PHE A 106 -7.91 0.20 -5.37
C PHE A 106 -8.64 1.48 -4.99
N ILE A 107 -9.31 2.06 -5.96
CA ILE A 107 -10.07 3.30 -5.78
C ILE A 107 -11.55 3.05 -6.06
N ARG A 108 -12.40 3.87 -5.46
CA ARG A 108 -13.80 3.97 -5.89
C ARG A 108 -13.83 4.70 -7.21
N GLU A 109 -14.63 4.21 -8.15
CA GLU A 109 -14.84 4.93 -9.39
C GLU A 109 -15.65 6.18 -9.12
N PRO A 110 -15.08 7.38 -9.39
CA PRO A 110 -15.81 8.62 -9.20
C PRO A 110 -16.87 8.76 -10.28
N GLY A 111 -18.04 9.20 -9.91
CA GLY A 111 -18.93 9.88 -10.82
C GLY A 111 -20.12 9.13 -11.37
N GLN A 112 -20.29 7.82 -11.20
CA GLN A 112 -21.54 7.17 -11.63
C GLN A 112 -22.73 7.57 -10.75
N SER A 113 -22.52 7.58 -9.46
CA SER A 113 -23.57 8.00 -8.52
C SER A 113 -23.94 9.46 -8.65
N ILE A 114 -22.99 10.32 -9.00
CA ILE A 114 -23.26 11.74 -9.24
C ILE A 114 -24.03 11.94 -10.55
N ARG A 115 -23.74 11.14 -11.56
CA ARG A 115 -24.48 11.21 -12.82
C ARG A 115 -25.91 10.73 -12.71
N GLU A 116 -26.18 9.77 -11.85
CA GLU A 116 -27.54 9.27 -11.60
C GLU A 116 -28.37 10.24 -10.78
N VAL A 117 -27.74 11.07 -9.96
CA VAL A 117 -28.41 12.07 -9.13
C VAL A 117 -28.65 13.37 -9.91
N LEU A 118 -27.86 13.66 -10.89
CA LEU A 118 -27.98 14.83 -11.75
C LEU A 118 -28.82 14.54 -13.00
#